data_dba28f360e58d67cb0f6f3eeda65e19b
#
_entry.id   dba28f360e58d67cb0f6f3eeda65e19b
#
_cell.length_a   1.000
_cell.length_b   1.000
_cell.length_c   1.000
_cell.angle_alpha   90.00
_cell.angle_beta   90.00
_cell.angle_gamma   90.00
#
_symmetry.space_group_name_H-M   'P 1'
#
loop_
_entity.id
_entity.type
_entity.pdbx_description
1 polymer ?
#
loop_
_entity_poly.entity_id
_entity_poly.type
_entity_poly.pdbx_seq_one_letter_code
_entity_poly.pdbx_strand_id
1 'polypeptide(L)'
;MLDTSALFQIGDTAQEAGNFAHARAAFERGAALGDVTCLSRLAYLLDTGTGVEVDKGTAMRLYQRAWRKERDVAAGSNIAILYRERRAWQSAFKWWKRVATTGDGSAQLEMAKCYLRGRGVKRDLQAALRCLAAAEGSTYISEYERDLARRLLRRLRLRRV
;
A
#
# COMPACT_ATOMS: atom_id res chain seq x y z
N MET A 1 25.39 8.06 18.85
CA MET A 1 24.39 8.50 17.83
C MET A 1 23.38 7.37 17.70
N LEU A 2 22.08 7.62 17.88
CA LEU A 2 21.08 6.54 17.73
C LEU A 2 21.05 6.10 16.25
N ASP A 3 21.14 4.80 16.04
CA ASP A 3 20.96 4.19 14.74
C ASP A 3 19.49 4.35 14.27
N THR A 4 19.26 4.41 12.96
CA THR A 4 17.91 4.55 12.39
C THR A 4 17.02 3.36 12.77
N SER A 5 17.59 2.16 12.88
CA SER A 5 16.90 0.97 13.37
C SER A 5 16.39 1.14 14.81
N ALA A 6 17.21 1.73 15.70
CA ALA A 6 16.80 2.03 17.06
C ALA A 6 15.68 3.08 17.10
N LEU A 7 15.73 4.08 16.23
CA LEU A 7 14.67 5.10 16.13
C LEU A 7 13.36 4.50 15.64
N PHE A 8 13.41 3.56 14.69
CA PHE A 8 12.22 2.83 14.26
C PHE A 8 11.63 2.01 15.43
N GLN A 9 12.43 1.24 16.15
CA GLN A 9 11.95 0.44 17.28
C GLN A 9 11.34 1.29 18.39
N ILE A 10 11.97 2.43 18.73
CA ILE A 10 11.43 3.39 19.71
C ILE A 10 10.04 3.89 19.24
N GLY A 11 9.93 4.25 17.98
CA GLY A 11 8.68 4.73 17.40
C GLY A 11 7.58 3.65 17.39
N ASP A 12 7.92 2.44 17.00
CA ASP A 12 6.99 1.31 16.94
C ASP A 12 6.48 0.93 18.33
N THR A 13 7.39 0.77 19.31
CA THR A 13 7.02 0.51 20.72
C THR A 13 6.17 1.63 21.29
N ALA A 14 6.49 2.89 21.02
CA ALA A 14 5.69 4.01 21.48
C ALA A 14 4.29 4.02 20.84
N GLN A 15 4.18 3.66 19.57
CA GLN A 15 2.90 3.53 18.87
C GLN A 15 2.05 2.41 19.46
N GLU A 16 2.61 1.24 19.75
CA GLU A 16 1.93 0.12 20.39
C GLU A 16 1.43 0.48 21.80
N ALA A 17 2.20 1.29 22.53
CA ALA A 17 1.83 1.83 23.84
C ALA A 17 0.79 2.98 23.77
N GLY A 18 0.35 3.39 22.57
CA GLY A 18 -0.55 4.52 22.39
C GLY A 18 0.09 5.90 22.60
N ASN A 19 1.41 5.96 22.78
CA ASN A 19 2.15 7.21 22.89
C ASN A 19 2.52 7.77 21.52
N PHE A 20 1.52 8.25 20.80
CA PHE A 20 1.69 8.68 19.41
C PHE A 20 2.59 9.91 19.24
N ALA A 21 2.65 10.80 20.25
CA ALA A 21 3.55 11.95 20.20
C ALA A 21 5.03 11.49 20.21
N HIS A 22 5.36 10.52 21.03
CA HIS A 22 6.71 9.94 21.10
C HIS A 22 7.03 9.13 19.83
N ALA A 23 6.06 8.34 19.36
CA ALA A 23 6.19 7.59 18.11
C ALA A 23 6.49 8.52 16.92
N ARG A 24 5.72 9.59 16.77
CA ARG A 24 5.92 10.61 15.74
C ARG A 24 7.33 11.22 15.82
N ALA A 25 7.76 11.67 17.00
CA ALA A 25 9.07 12.27 17.17
C ALA A 25 10.22 11.32 16.78
N ALA A 26 10.11 10.04 17.13
CA ALA A 26 11.08 9.02 16.75
C ALA A 26 11.10 8.79 15.22
N PHE A 27 9.93 8.66 14.59
CA PHE A 27 9.84 8.50 13.14
C PHE A 27 10.30 9.74 12.37
N GLU A 28 10.02 10.96 12.86
CA GLU A 28 10.53 12.20 12.27
C GLU A 28 12.07 12.23 12.26
N ARG A 29 12.70 11.84 13.37
CA ARG A 29 14.16 11.75 13.46
C ARG A 29 14.74 10.70 12.54
N GLY A 30 14.16 9.50 12.48
CA GLY A 30 14.58 8.44 11.55
C GLY A 30 14.41 8.85 10.09
N ALA A 31 13.28 9.47 9.75
CA ALA A 31 13.00 9.99 8.42
C ALA A 31 13.96 11.11 7.99
N ALA A 32 14.38 11.99 8.94
CA ALA A 32 15.39 13.02 8.69
C ALA A 32 16.76 12.41 8.37
N LEU A 33 17.13 11.31 9.03
CA LEU A 33 18.32 10.51 8.71
C LEU A 33 18.17 9.68 7.44
N GLY A 34 16.99 9.69 6.84
CA GLY A 34 16.70 9.03 5.56
C GLY A 34 16.27 7.58 5.67
N ASP A 35 15.88 7.12 6.84
CA ASP A 35 15.30 5.79 7.00
C ASP A 35 13.94 5.69 6.30
N VAL A 36 13.81 4.69 5.42
CA VAL A 36 12.60 4.53 4.57
C VAL A 36 11.43 4.00 5.38
N THR A 37 11.69 3.14 6.36
CA THR A 37 10.63 2.59 7.21
C THR A 37 10.05 3.69 8.10
N CYS A 38 10.90 4.54 8.70
CA CYS A 38 10.45 5.70 9.44
C CYS A 38 9.68 6.70 8.57
N LEU A 39 10.12 6.93 7.32
CA LEU A 39 9.36 7.74 6.34
C LEU A 39 7.95 7.20 6.12
N SER A 40 7.82 5.89 5.89
CA SER A 40 6.52 5.25 5.63
C SER A 40 5.64 5.23 6.88
N ARG A 41 6.22 5.03 8.07
CA ARG A 41 5.47 5.09 9.34
C ARG A 41 4.96 6.50 9.64
N LEU A 42 5.82 7.52 9.48
CA LEU A 42 5.40 8.91 9.66
C LEU A 42 4.28 9.29 8.67
N ALA A 43 4.42 8.86 7.41
CA ALA A 43 3.38 9.05 6.40
C ALA A 43 2.06 8.40 6.81
N TYR A 44 2.11 7.19 7.36
CA TYR A 44 0.92 6.47 7.84
C TYR A 44 0.23 7.20 9.00
N LEU A 45 0.97 7.72 9.98
CA LEU A 45 0.37 8.49 11.07
C LEU A 45 -0.39 9.72 10.54
N LEU A 46 0.22 10.47 9.61
CA LEU A 46 -0.38 11.65 8.99
C LEU A 46 -1.55 11.32 8.07
N ASP A 47 -1.52 10.18 7.39
CA ASP A 47 -2.59 9.73 6.51
C ASP A 47 -3.84 9.32 7.30
N THR A 48 -3.65 8.57 8.38
CA THR A 48 -4.74 8.02 9.19
C THR A 48 -5.21 8.95 10.31
N GLY A 49 -4.42 9.96 10.67
CA GLY A 49 -4.67 10.81 11.83
C GLY A 49 -4.43 10.09 13.15
N THR A 50 -3.57 9.06 13.16
CA THR A 50 -3.30 8.28 14.37
C THR A 50 -2.44 9.11 15.34
N GLY A 51 -3.10 9.72 16.33
CA GLY A 51 -2.46 10.57 17.33
C GLY A 51 -1.91 11.90 16.82
N VAL A 52 -2.23 12.28 15.59
CA VAL A 52 -1.85 13.54 14.94
C VAL A 52 -3.00 14.04 14.08
N GLU A 53 -2.98 15.32 13.72
CA GLU A 53 -3.92 15.83 12.72
C GLU A 53 -3.67 15.19 11.34
N VAL A 54 -4.74 14.85 10.63
CA VAL A 54 -4.66 14.26 9.28
C VAL A 54 -4.05 15.26 8.31
N ASP A 55 -2.95 14.89 7.67
CA ASP A 55 -2.34 15.62 6.56
C ASP A 55 -1.99 14.66 5.41
N LYS A 56 -3.01 14.36 4.61
CA LYS A 56 -2.86 13.48 3.42
C LYS A 56 -1.92 14.07 2.35
N GLY A 57 -1.72 15.38 2.36
CA GLY A 57 -0.79 16.06 1.44
C GLY A 57 0.66 15.74 1.81
N THR A 58 1.02 15.91 3.07
CA THR A 58 2.35 15.56 3.57
C THR A 58 2.56 14.04 3.54
N ALA A 59 1.57 13.24 3.92
CA ALA A 59 1.63 11.78 3.83
C ALA A 59 1.97 11.33 2.39
N MET A 60 1.29 11.87 1.39
CA MET A 60 1.57 11.56 -0.03
C MET A 60 3.03 11.87 -0.41
N ARG A 61 3.57 13.03 0.01
CA ARG A 61 4.97 13.41 -0.27
C ARG A 61 5.98 12.44 0.37
N LEU A 62 5.72 12.03 1.62
CA LEU A 62 6.56 11.08 2.36
C LEU A 62 6.53 9.69 1.74
N TYR A 63 5.35 9.16 1.41
CA TYR A 63 5.21 7.89 0.68
C TYR A 63 5.93 7.93 -0.67
N GLN A 64 5.80 9.01 -1.43
CA GLN A 64 6.52 9.16 -2.70
C GLN A 64 8.04 9.19 -2.51
N ARG A 65 8.53 9.80 -1.42
CA ARG A 65 9.96 9.80 -1.06
C ARG A 65 10.43 8.39 -0.72
N ALA A 66 9.68 7.64 0.09
CA ALA A 66 9.98 6.25 0.44
C ALA A 66 10.02 5.35 -0.81
N TRP A 67 9.03 5.45 -1.67
CA TRP A 67 9.00 4.72 -2.93
C TRP A 67 10.18 5.03 -3.86
N ARG A 68 10.55 6.29 -4.01
CA ARG A 68 11.68 6.67 -4.86
C ARG A 68 13.01 6.15 -4.32
N LYS A 69 13.14 6.06 -2.99
CA LYS A 69 14.40 5.67 -2.36
C LYS A 69 14.64 4.16 -2.43
N GLU A 70 13.68 3.35 -2.06
CA GLU A 70 13.86 1.89 -1.93
C GLU A 70 12.72 1.05 -2.51
N ARG A 71 11.82 1.64 -3.30
CA ARG A 71 10.63 0.94 -3.80
C ARG A 71 9.79 0.34 -2.68
N ASP A 72 9.64 1.05 -1.57
CA ASP A 72 8.84 0.62 -0.44
C ASP A 72 7.41 0.26 -0.87
N VAL A 73 7.09 -1.03 -0.78
CA VAL A 73 5.82 -1.60 -1.27
C VAL A 73 4.63 -1.04 -0.51
N ALA A 74 4.77 -0.85 0.81
CA ALA A 74 3.71 -0.29 1.64
C ALA A 74 3.43 1.17 1.26
N ALA A 75 4.49 1.98 1.05
CA ALA A 75 4.33 3.34 0.56
C ALA A 75 3.66 3.40 -0.81
N GLY A 76 4.08 2.54 -1.76
CA GLY A 76 3.47 2.46 -3.09
C GLY A 76 1.98 2.11 -3.04
N SER A 77 1.61 1.16 -2.19
CA SER A 77 0.22 0.74 -1.97
C SER A 77 -0.61 1.86 -1.34
N ASN A 78 -0.08 2.55 -0.33
CA ASN A 78 -0.75 3.69 0.30
C ASN A 78 -0.95 4.87 -0.67
N ILE A 79 0.01 5.15 -1.56
CA ILE A 79 -0.17 6.13 -2.64
C ILE A 79 -1.36 5.74 -3.54
N ALA A 80 -1.46 4.48 -3.92
CA ALA A 80 -2.58 3.99 -4.73
C ALA A 80 -3.92 4.14 -3.99
N ILE A 81 -3.95 3.86 -2.70
CA ILE A 81 -5.12 4.04 -1.83
C ILE A 81 -5.53 5.51 -1.76
N LEU A 82 -4.60 6.43 -1.53
CA LEU A 82 -4.86 7.86 -1.50
C LEU A 82 -5.44 8.39 -2.83
N TYR A 83 -4.95 7.90 -3.97
CA TYR A 83 -5.55 8.22 -5.27
C TYR A 83 -6.96 7.63 -5.41
N ARG A 84 -7.20 6.39 -4.93
CA ARG A 84 -8.52 5.75 -4.92
C ARG A 84 -9.53 6.54 -4.10
N GLU A 85 -9.16 7.02 -2.92
CA GLU A 85 -10.01 7.84 -2.05
C GLU A 85 -10.46 9.13 -2.74
N ARG A 86 -9.56 9.74 -3.50
CA ARG A 86 -9.84 10.94 -4.32
C ARG A 86 -10.59 10.61 -5.63
N ARG A 87 -10.98 9.36 -5.84
CA ARG A 87 -11.59 8.85 -7.09
C ARG A 87 -10.71 9.02 -8.33
N ALA A 88 -9.43 9.29 -8.18
CA ALA A 88 -8.43 9.38 -9.24
C ALA A 88 -8.01 7.97 -9.72
N TRP A 89 -8.95 7.21 -10.25
CA TRP A 89 -8.81 5.78 -10.55
C TRP A 89 -7.68 5.45 -11.52
N GLN A 90 -7.42 6.33 -12.50
CA GLN A 90 -6.31 6.12 -13.43
C GLN A 90 -4.96 6.16 -12.72
N SER A 91 -4.78 7.13 -11.80
CA SER A 91 -3.55 7.24 -11.00
C SER A 91 -3.43 6.09 -10.02
N ALA A 92 -4.51 5.70 -9.35
CA ALA A 92 -4.54 4.53 -8.46
C ALA A 92 -4.12 3.25 -9.21
N PHE A 93 -4.72 3.00 -10.40
CA PHE A 93 -4.37 1.84 -11.22
C PHE A 93 -2.89 1.84 -11.64
N LYS A 94 -2.35 2.99 -12.06
CA LYS A 94 -0.93 3.13 -12.41
C LYS A 94 -0.01 2.79 -11.24
N TRP A 95 -0.39 3.17 -10.02
CA TRP A 95 0.38 2.85 -8.83
C TRP A 95 0.28 1.37 -8.45
N TRP A 96 -0.90 0.76 -8.44
CA TRP A 96 -1.01 -0.69 -8.24
C TRP A 96 -0.22 -1.48 -9.27
N LYS A 97 -0.21 -1.03 -10.54
CA LYS A 97 0.63 -1.66 -11.57
C LYS A 97 2.12 -1.59 -11.22
N ARG A 98 2.60 -0.47 -10.69
CA ARG A 98 4.00 -0.33 -10.22
C ARG A 98 4.29 -1.25 -9.03
N VAL A 99 3.41 -1.29 -8.04
CA VAL A 99 3.56 -2.16 -6.87
C VAL A 99 3.51 -3.63 -7.28
N ALA A 100 2.62 -4.02 -8.17
CA ALA A 100 2.51 -5.39 -8.67
C ALA A 100 3.81 -5.92 -9.33
N THR A 101 4.68 -5.04 -9.84
CA THR A 101 6.00 -5.46 -10.37
C THR A 101 6.95 -5.99 -9.30
N THR A 102 6.68 -5.76 -8.03
CA THR A 102 7.45 -6.30 -6.90
C THR A 102 6.97 -7.70 -6.47
N GLY A 103 5.97 -8.25 -7.14
CA GLY A 103 5.36 -9.53 -6.77
C GLY A 103 4.22 -9.43 -5.75
N ASP A 104 3.82 -8.20 -5.37
CA ASP A 104 2.75 -7.97 -4.40
C ASP A 104 1.40 -8.45 -4.91
N GLY A 105 0.81 -9.43 -4.23
CA GLY A 105 -0.45 -10.04 -4.60
C GLY A 105 -1.67 -9.16 -4.30
N SER A 106 -1.60 -8.31 -3.30
CA SER A 106 -2.66 -7.37 -2.95
C SER A 106 -2.84 -6.34 -4.08
N ALA A 107 -1.74 -5.83 -4.63
CA ALA A 107 -1.77 -4.96 -5.80
C ALA A 107 -2.35 -5.65 -7.03
N GLN A 108 -2.00 -6.92 -7.26
CA GLN A 108 -2.60 -7.73 -8.34
C GLN A 108 -4.12 -7.88 -8.15
N LEU A 109 -4.58 -8.11 -6.93
CA LEU A 109 -6.01 -8.20 -6.61
C LEU A 109 -6.74 -6.87 -6.87
N GLU A 110 -6.15 -5.74 -6.48
CA GLU A 110 -6.73 -4.40 -6.74
C GLU A 110 -6.78 -4.09 -8.25
N MET A 111 -5.74 -4.44 -9.01
CA MET A 111 -5.75 -4.34 -10.48
C MET A 111 -6.87 -5.18 -11.09
N ALA A 112 -7.06 -6.41 -10.62
CA ALA A 112 -8.17 -7.26 -11.09
C ALA A 112 -9.53 -6.61 -10.85
N LYS A 113 -9.75 -6.03 -9.66
CA LYS A 113 -10.97 -5.28 -9.35
C LYS A 113 -11.17 -4.08 -10.28
N CYS A 114 -10.08 -3.38 -10.66
CA CYS A 114 -10.12 -2.29 -11.63
C CYS A 114 -10.54 -2.77 -13.02
N TYR A 115 -9.95 -3.84 -13.52
CA TYR A 115 -10.32 -4.44 -14.82
C TYR A 115 -11.76 -4.94 -14.85
N LEU A 116 -12.26 -5.56 -13.78
CA LEU A 116 -13.63 -6.04 -13.70
C LEU A 116 -14.66 -4.92 -13.74
N ARG A 117 -14.33 -3.78 -13.15
CA ARG A 117 -15.24 -2.63 -13.00
C ARG A 117 -15.04 -1.54 -14.04
N GLY A 118 -13.96 -1.59 -14.82
CA GLY A 118 -13.56 -0.51 -15.73
C GLY A 118 -13.13 0.76 -14.99
N ARG A 119 -12.51 0.64 -13.80
CA ARG A 119 -12.08 1.78 -12.98
C ARG A 119 -10.62 2.13 -13.26
N GLY A 120 -10.40 3.29 -13.86
CA GLY A 120 -9.05 3.77 -14.20
C GLY A 120 -8.39 3.05 -15.37
N VAL A 121 -9.04 2.02 -15.91
CA VAL A 121 -8.63 1.20 -17.04
C VAL A 121 -9.87 0.67 -17.75
N LYS A 122 -9.79 0.40 -19.05
CA LYS A 122 -10.87 -0.27 -19.81
C LYS A 122 -11.16 -1.64 -19.19
N ARG A 123 -12.46 -1.96 -19.10
CA ARG A 123 -12.89 -3.27 -18.61
C ARG A 123 -12.29 -4.38 -19.48
N ASP A 124 -11.63 -5.34 -18.83
CA ASP A 124 -10.98 -6.48 -19.48
C ASP A 124 -11.02 -7.70 -18.56
N LEU A 125 -11.88 -8.64 -18.91
CA LEU A 125 -12.06 -9.87 -18.14
C LEU A 125 -10.83 -10.79 -18.20
N GLN A 126 -10.12 -10.82 -19.33
CA GLN A 126 -8.91 -11.65 -19.46
C GLN A 126 -7.77 -11.10 -18.59
N ALA A 127 -7.58 -9.78 -18.62
CA ALA A 127 -6.60 -9.13 -17.75
C ALA A 127 -6.95 -9.33 -16.27
N ALA A 128 -8.24 -9.24 -15.90
CA ALA A 128 -8.68 -9.50 -14.53
C ALA A 128 -8.36 -10.94 -14.09
N LEU A 129 -8.63 -11.94 -14.95
CA LEU A 129 -8.32 -13.34 -14.63
C LEU A 129 -6.82 -13.59 -14.45
N ARG A 130 -5.97 -12.95 -15.28
CA ARG A 130 -4.50 -13.04 -15.11
C ARG A 130 -4.06 -12.42 -13.79
N CYS A 131 -4.57 -11.24 -13.44
CA CYS A 131 -4.25 -10.59 -12.17
C CYS A 131 -4.72 -11.41 -10.97
N LEU A 132 -5.92 -12.01 -11.02
CA LEU A 132 -6.42 -12.87 -9.94
C LEU A 132 -5.56 -14.13 -9.76
N ALA A 133 -5.13 -14.76 -10.86
CA ALA A 133 -4.25 -15.92 -10.81
C ALA A 133 -2.87 -15.53 -10.21
N ALA A 134 -2.32 -14.37 -10.61
CA ALA A 134 -1.09 -13.86 -10.04
C ALA A 134 -1.23 -13.55 -8.54
N ALA A 135 -2.36 -12.97 -8.12
CA ALA A 135 -2.65 -12.72 -6.70
C ALA A 135 -2.72 -14.02 -5.90
N GLU A 136 -3.46 -15.04 -6.41
CA GLU A 136 -3.57 -16.35 -5.73
C GLU A 136 -2.21 -17.02 -5.54
N GLY A 137 -1.33 -16.94 -6.55
CA GLY A 137 0.01 -17.54 -6.53
C GLY A 137 1.08 -16.72 -5.81
N SER A 138 0.79 -15.47 -5.41
CA SER A 138 1.76 -14.62 -4.73
C SER A 138 2.09 -15.13 -3.33
N THR A 139 3.36 -15.03 -2.92
CA THR A 139 3.78 -15.23 -1.52
C THR A 139 3.52 -13.98 -0.66
N TYR A 140 3.39 -12.82 -1.29
CA TYR A 140 3.18 -11.52 -0.64
C TYR A 140 1.71 -11.09 -0.74
N ILE A 141 0.84 -11.81 -0.03
CA ILE A 141 -0.60 -11.54 0.05
C ILE A 141 -1.15 -12.14 1.34
N SER A 142 -2.11 -11.47 1.98
CA SER A 142 -2.79 -12.03 3.14
C SER A 142 -3.66 -13.25 2.74
N GLU A 143 -3.85 -14.19 3.67
CA GLU A 143 -4.68 -15.37 3.42
C GLU A 143 -6.13 -14.98 3.05
N TYR A 144 -6.67 -13.98 3.70
CA TYR A 144 -7.99 -13.43 3.37
C TYR A 144 -8.09 -12.94 1.92
N GLU A 145 -7.11 -12.17 1.45
CA GLU A 145 -7.08 -11.65 0.08
C GLU A 145 -6.84 -12.75 -0.95
N ARG A 146 -6.00 -13.73 -0.61
CA ARG A 146 -5.77 -14.93 -1.43
C ARG A 146 -7.07 -15.71 -1.63
N ASP A 147 -7.84 -15.93 -0.57
CA ASP A 147 -9.14 -16.58 -0.64
C ASP A 147 -10.15 -15.76 -1.46
N LEU A 148 -10.11 -14.46 -1.34
CA LEU A 148 -10.95 -13.58 -2.17
C LEU A 148 -10.59 -13.72 -3.65
N ALA A 149 -9.30 -13.72 -4.00
CA ALA A 149 -8.84 -13.93 -5.38
C ALA A 149 -9.31 -15.28 -5.92
N ARG A 150 -9.17 -16.35 -5.14
CA ARG A 150 -9.60 -17.71 -5.48
C ARG A 150 -11.11 -17.79 -5.73
N ARG A 151 -11.92 -17.19 -4.85
CA ARG A 151 -13.39 -17.14 -5.01
C ARG A 151 -13.80 -16.39 -6.27
N LEU A 152 -13.17 -15.26 -6.55
CA LEU A 152 -13.43 -14.48 -7.77
C LEU A 152 -13.06 -15.26 -9.03
N LEU A 153 -11.91 -15.95 -9.05
CA LEU A 153 -11.48 -16.80 -10.17
C LEU A 153 -12.50 -17.91 -10.47
N ARG A 154 -12.93 -18.64 -9.44
CA ARG A 154 -13.95 -19.70 -9.59
C ARG A 154 -15.24 -19.14 -10.17
N ARG A 155 -15.76 -18.06 -9.60
CA ARG A 155 -17.02 -17.43 -10.05
C ARG A 155 -16.95 -16.96 -11.50
N LEU A 156 -15.82 -16.41 -11.93
CA LEU A 156 -15.65 -15.90 -13.30
C LEU A 156 -15.47 -17.03 -14.32
N ARG A 157 -14.81 -18.12 -13.94
CA ARG A 157 -14.67 -19.31 -14.81
C ARG A 157 -16.01 -20.02 -15.05
N LEU A 158 -16.84 -20.16 -14.00
CA LEU A 158 -18.17 -20.77 -14.10
C LEU A 158 -19.16 -19.98 -14.95
N ARG A 159 -18.98 -18.67 -15.12
CA ARG A 159 -19.85 -17.84 -15.97
C ARG A 159 -19.47 -17.87 -17.46
N ARG A 160 -18.45 -18.63 -17.84
CA ARG A 160 -18.00 -18.82 -19.22
C ARG A 160 -18.50 -20.10 -19.85
N VAL A 161 -19.11 -20.96 -19.07
CA VAL A 161 -19.82 -22.16 -19.51
C VAL A 161 -21.32 -21.86 -19.62
#